data_6010d72d5786685c84d870b018238a9a
#
_entry.id   6010d72d5786685c84d870b018238a9a
#
_cell.length_a   1.000
_cell.length_b   1.000
_cell.length_c   1.000
_cell.angle_alpha   90.00
_cell.angle_beta   90.00
_cell.angle_gamma   90.00
#
_symmetry.space_group_name_H-M   'P 1'
#
loop_
_entity.id
_entity.type
_entity.pdbx_description
1 polymer ?
#
loop_
_entity_poly.entity_id
_entity_poly.type
_entity_poly.pdbx_seq_one_letter_code
_entity_poly.pdbx_strand_id
1 'polypeptide(L)'
;MATKRNDKSAAQAVYRKFKKDLSQGTIGSLYIFHGEEAYLRDYYLDQMKAKLIPSGMESFNYHLLPGKGLTAQRLGETVDALPMMSPRTLIVVNDYDLFKVPEGERTAMTKILSDLPEYCCLVFVYDTVPYKSDARMRKLAGAIQEKGQVVQFARQQQGDLVDWIGRRFRALGHEIDTADAQYLIFLCGDLMNGLISEIGKIGAFAKNRRVTRQDIDAVAIPVIDAKVFEMTDALGRRQMDQAFATLGDLFQLRQEPIMILAVLGKHFRQLYTARVALEARQSSRWLMELWGMRSTYPADKLMDMARRHGLDWCRTAMRRCAETDLAMKSVAGADPNDLLVSLMLELAAGGRAC
;
A
#
# COMPACT_ATOMS: atom_id res chain seq x y z
N MET A 1 -6.93 16.62 -15.05
CA MET A 1 -5.61 16.41 -14.37
C MET A 1 -5.29 17.46 -13.32
N ALA A 2 -5.67 18.72 -13.46
CA ALA A 2 -5.40 19.78 -12.47
C ALA A 2 -6.07 19.56 -11.09
N THR A 3 -7.32 19.10 -11.03
CA THR A 3 -8.05 18.84 -9.78
C THR A 3 -7.38 17.80 -8.88
N LYS A 4 -6.93 16.65 -9.43
CA LYS A 4 -6.24 15.60 -8.66
C LYS A 4 -4.87 16.04 -8.10
N ARG A 5 -4.23 17.03 -8.73
CA ARG A 5 -2.93 17.56 -8.28
C ARG A 5 -3.12 18.54 -7.12
N ASN A 6 -4.19 19.33 -7.13
CA ASN A 6 -4.58 20.22 -6.03
C ASN A 6 -5.00 19.42 -4.80
N ASP A 7 -5.78 18.34 -4.94
CA ASP A 7 -6.23 17.52 -3.82
C ASP A 7 -5.05 16.83 -3.11
N LYS A 8 -4.06 16.32 -3.87
CA LYS A 8 -2.84 15.74 -3.30
C LYS A 8 -2.01 16.76 -2.52
N SER A 9 -1.91 17.99 -3.02
CA SER A 9 -1.19 19.07 -2.36
C SER A 9 -1.86 19.46 -1.05
N ALA A 10 -3.19 19.57 -1.03
CA ALA A 10 -3.98 19.89 0.17
C ALA A 10 -3.86 18.79 1.23
N ALA A 11 -4.01 17.52 0.86
CA ALA A 11 -3.85 16.38 1.77
C ALA A 11 -2.43 16.33 2.39
N GLN A 12 -1.41 16.62 1.60
CA GLN A 12 -0.03 16.68 2.08
C GLN A 12 0.21 17.85 3.06
N ALA A 13 -0.46 18.98 2.84
CA ALA A 13 -0.40 20.12 3.75
C ALA A 13 -1.03 19.78 5.12
N VAL A 14 -2.19 19.10 5.12
CA VAL A 14 -2.84 18.64 6.36
C VAL A 14 -1.96 17.64 7.09
N TYR A 15 -1.36 16.68 6.39
CA TYR A 15 -0.44 15.71 7.00
C TYR A 15 0.78 16.39 7.63
N ARG A 16 1.38 17.38 6.96
CA ARG A 16 2.51 18.16 7.53
C ARG A 16 2.10 18.95 8.76
N LYS A 17 0.91 19.59 8.72
CA LYS A 17 0.35 20.31 9.87
C LYS A 17 0.15 19.36 11.04
N PHE A 18 -0.51 18.22 10.83
CA PHE A 18 -0.71 17.19 11.86
C PHE A 18 0.62 16.75 12.52
N LYS A 19 1.66 16.48 11.73
CA LYS A 19 2.99 16.12 12.27
C LYS A 19 3.58 17.23 13.15
N LYS A 20 3.45 18.47 12.71
CA LYS A 20 3.94 19.63 13.46
C LYS A 20 3.16 19.79 14.77
N ASP A 21 1.83 19.77 14.71
CA ASP A 21 0.95 19.89 15.87
C ASP A 21 1.25 18.79 16.90
N LEU A 22 1.39 17.54 16.42
CA LEU A 22 1.76 16.39 17.27
C LEU A 22 3.13 16.58 17.91
N SER A 23 4.15 17.05 17.17
CA SER A 23 5.49 17.29 17.74
C SER A 23 5.48 18.34 18.83
N GLN A 24 4.66 19.37 18.69
CA GLN A 24 4.47 20.48 19.64
C GLN A 24 3.54 20.15 20.81
N GLY A 25 2.88 18.96 20.78
CA GLY A 25 1.90 18.59 21.81
C GLY A 25 0.52 19.28 21.64
N THR A 26 0.29 19.96 20.52
CA THR A 26 -0.98 20.64 20.22
C THR A 26 -1.91 19.67 19.51
N ILE A 27 -2.56 18.78 20.28
CA ILE A 27 -3.43 17.74 19.74
C ILE A 27 -4.89 18.21 19.81
N GLY A 28 -5.60 18.22 18.68
CA GLY A 28 -7.01 18.56 18.57
C GLY A 28 -7.96 17.54 19.20
N SER A 29 -9.27 17.77 19.00
CA SER A 29 -10.30 16.87 19.54
C SER A 29 -10.87 15.88 18.54
N LEU A 30 -10.72 16.09 17.22
CA LEU A 30 -11.26 15.19 16.19
C LEU A 30 -10.26 14.93 15.08
N TYR A 31 -10.09 13.66 14.73
CA TYR A 31 -9.27 13.23 13.61
C TYR A 31 -9.97 12.14 12.79
N ILE A 32 -9.78 12.19 11.47
CA ILE A 32 -10.12 11.12 10.55
C ILE A 32 -8.80 10.61 9.95
N PHE A 33 -8.42 9.40 10.26
CA PHE A 33 -7.22 8.75 9.75
C PHE A 33 -7.60 7.76 8.65
N HIS A 34 -7.04 7.94 7.46
CA HIS A 34 -7.30 7.04 6.32
C HIS A 34 -6.08 6.96 5.41
N GLY A 35 -6.08 6.00 4.49
CA GLY A 35 -5.02 5.84 3.49
C GLY A 35 -4.37 4.47 3.53
N GLU A 36 -3.49 4.22 2.56
CA GLU A 36 -2.90 2.90 2.35
C GLU A 36 -1.71 2.59 3.28
N GLU A 37 -1.12 3.63 3.92
CA GLU A 37 0.09 3.46 4.75
C GLU A 37 -0.28 3.24 6.22
N ALA A 38 -0.69 2.01 6.51
CA ALA A 38 -1.10 1.60 7.85
C ALA A 38 0.03 1.74 8.89
N TYR A 39 1.29 1.46 8.51
CA TYR A 39 2.44 1.61 9.41
C TYR A 39 2.57 3.03 9.98
N LEU A 40 2.45 4.05 9.13
CA LEU A 40 2.54 5.45 9.60
C LEU A 40 1.32 5.85 10.41
N ARG A 41 0.12 5.40 10.01
CA ARG A 41 -1.12 5.64 10.74
C ARG A 41 -1.01 5.13 12.18
N ASP A 42 -0.62 3.87 12.32
CA ASP A 42 -0.50 3.21 13.63
C ASP A 42 0.64 3.82 14.46
N TYR A 43 1.78 4.11 13.83
CA TYR A 43 2.89 4.82 14.48
C TYR A 43 2.45 6.17 15.07
N TYR A 44 1.70 6.98 14.31
CA TYR A 44 1.26 8.28 14.81
C TYR A 44 0.12 8.16 15.83
N LEU A 45 -0.72 7.14 15.73
CA LEU A 45 -1.72 6.84 16.75
C LEU A 45 -1.05 6.48 18.09
N ASP A 46 -0.01 5.67 18.07
CA ASP A 46 0.80 5.34 19.25
C ASP A 46 1.49 6.59 19.84
N GLN A 47 2.01 7.48 18.98
CA GLN A 47 2.58 8.74 19.44
C GLN A 47 1.52 9.65 20.10
N MET A 48 0.30 9.70 19.57
CA MET A 48 -0.81 10.43 20.18
C MET A 48 -1.16 9.82 21.54
N LYS A 49 -1.29 8.51 21.63
CA LYS A 49 -1.55 7.78 22.87
C LYS A 49 -0.51 8.09 23.93
N ALA A 50 0.78 8.00 23.61
CA ALA A 50 1.87 8.26 24.53
C ALA A 50 1.91 9.74 25.03
N LYS A 51 1.40 10.69 24.22
CA LYS A 51 1.36 12.11 24.62
C LYS A 51 0.12 12.49 25.41
N LEU A 52 -1.01 11.85 25.13
CA LEU A 52 -2.31 12.18 25.75
C LEU A 52 -2.53 11.44 27.06
N ILE A 53 -2.00 10.23 27.21
CA ILE A 53 -2.34 9.34 28.30
C ILE A 53 -1.08 9.01 29.11
N PRO A 54 -1.06 9.33 30.42
CA PRO A 54 0.03 8.93 31.28
C PRO A 54 0.17 7.40 31.36
N SER A 55 1.41 6.92 31.46
CA SER A 55 1.69 5.49 31.57
C SER A 55 0.95 4.87 32.77
N GLY A 56 0.30 3.72 32.53
CA GLY A 56 -0.51 3.01 33.52
C GLY A 56 -1.96 3.49 33.63
N MET A 57 -2.36 4.55 32.88
CA MET A 57 -3.72 5.06 32.86
C MET A 57 -4.50 4.68 31.60
N GLU A 58 -3.94 3.80 30.78
CA GLU A 58 -4.51 3.41 29.47
C GLU A 58 -5.86 2.72 29.62
N SER A 59 -6.04 1.88 30.63
CA SER A 59 -7.30 1.14 30.86
C SER A 59 -8.49 2.06 31.14
N PHE A 60 -8.24 3.27 31.63
CA PHE A 60 -9.28 4.24 31.97
C PHE A 60 -9.51 5.33 30.90
N ASN A 61 -8.46 5.66 30.15
CA ASN A 61 -8.49 6.83 29.26
C ASN A 61 -8.26 6.50 27.78
N TYR A 62 -7.96 5.24 27.44
CA TYR A 62 -7.84 4.78 26.05
C TYR A 62 -8.96 3.82 25.72
N HIS A 63 -9.83 4.20 24.79
CA HIS A 63 -10.97 3.41 24.37
C HIS A 63 -10.85 3.04 22.91
N LEU A 64 -10.82 1.74 22.61
CA LEU A 64 -10.82 1.21 21.26
C LEU A 64 -12.22 0.64 20.97
N LEU A 65 -12.95 1.24 20.04
CA LEU A 65 -14.30 0.86 19.67
C LEU A 65 -14.33 0.28 18.25
N PRO A 66 -14.84 -0.93 18.05
CA PRO A 66 -15.07 -1.44 16.71
C PRO A 66 -16.26 -0.69 16.08
N GLY A 67 -16.10 -0.23 14.83
CA GLY A 67 -17.17 0.49 14.13
C GLY A 67 -18.37 -0.38 13.79
N LYS A 68 -18.16 -1.68 13.63
CA LYS A 68 -19.26 -2.62 13.40
C LYS A 68 -20.19 -2.72 14.63
N GLY A 69 -21.41 -2.26 14.47
CA GLY A 69 -22.42 -2.27 15.54
C GLY A 69 -22.27 -1.12 16.55
N LEU A 70 -21.37 -0.17 16.33
CA LEU A 70 -21.28 1.03 17.13
C LEU A 70 -22.49 1.94 16.87
N THR A 71 -23.13 2.42 17.95
CA THR A 71 -24.22 3.39 17.90
C THR A 71 -23.75 4.77 18.36
N ALA A 72 -24.43 5.81 17.92
CA ALA A 72 -24.17 7.19 18.38
C ALA A 72 -24.36 7.33 19.90
N GLN A 73 -25.35 6.60 20.47
CA GLN A 73 -25.54 6.58 21.91
C GLN A 73 -24.28 6.07 22.64
N ARG A 74 -23.77 4.91 22.25
CA ARG A 74 -22.57 4.30 22.88
C ARG A 74 -21.33 5.18 22.70
N LEU A 75 -21.17 5.79 21.51
CA LEU A 75 -20.07 6.73 21.29
C LEU A 75 -20.22 7.95 22.19
N GLY A 76 -21.44 8.52 22.29
CA GLY A 76 -21.72 9.67 23.15
C GLY A 76 -21.40 9.40 24.63
N GLU A 77 -21.87 8.25 25.15
CA GLU A 77 -21.56 7.80 26.52
C GLU A 77 -20.04 7.70 26.76
N THR A 78 -19.27 7.24 25.76
CA THR A 78 -17.80 7.16 25.87
C THR A 78 -17.14 8.53 25.78
N VAL A 79 -17.65 9.43 24.94
CA VAL A 79 -17.15 10.82 24.76
C VAL A 79 -17.40 11.65 26.02
N ASP A 80 -18.56 11.49 26.64
CA ASP A 80 -18.98 12.24 27.83
C ASP A 80 -18.29 11.73 29.11
N ALA A 81 -17.66 10.55 29.07
CA ALA A 81 -16.92 10.02 30.22
C ALA A 81 -15.71 10.88 30.54
N LEU A 82 -15.65 11.35 31.80
CA LEU A 82 -14.54 12.18 32.26
C LEU A 82 -13.23 11.40 32.36
N PRO A 83 -12.09 12.01 31.99
CA PRO A 83 -10.78 11.36 32.14
C PRO A 83 -10.44 11.09 33.62
N MET A 84 -9.84 9.93 33.86
CA MET A 84 -9.42 9.53 35.20
C MET A 84 -7.90 9.69 35.36
N MET A 85 -7.45 10.55 36.25
CA MET A 85 -6.04 10.83 36.53
C MET A 85 -5.21 11.16 35.26
N SER A 86 -5.86 11.73 34.28
CA SER A 86 -5.30 12.13 33.00
C SER A 86 -5.94 13.45 32.55
N PRO A 87 -5.24 14.34 31.83
CA PRO A 87 -5.86 15.56 31.30
C PRO A 87 -6.85 15.27 30.16
N ARG A 88 -6.71 14.12 29.47
CA ARG A 88 -7.52 13.81 28.28
C ARG A 88 -7.81 12.31 28.15
N THR A 89 -8.88 12.00 27.41
CA THR A 89 -9.18 10.66 26.90
C THR A 89 -8.82 10.55 25.42
N LEU A 90 -8.43 9.37 24.97
CA LEU A 90 -8.24 9.04 23.56
C LEU A 90 -9.23 7.93 23.17
N ILE A 91 -10.17 8.24 22.30
CA ILE A 91 -11.16 7.31 21.78
C ILE A 91 -10.81 7.02 20.31
N VAL A 92 -10.62 5.75 19.98
CA VAL A 92 -10.31 5.30 18.62
C VAL A 92 -11.47 4.44 18.13
N VAL A 93 -12.05 4.81 17.00
CA VAL A 93 -13.15 4.09 16.34
C VAL A 93 -12.63 3.50 15.03
N ASN A 94 -12.59 2.18 14.93
CA ASN A 94 -12.11 1.49 13.74
C ASN A 94 -13.24 1.15 12.77
N ASP A 95 -13.08 1.53 11.50
CA ASP A 95 -13.96 1.13 10.38
C ASP A 95 -15.45 1.46 10.57
N TYR A 96 -15.75 2.66 11.07
CA TYR A 96 -17.10 3.19 11.12
C TYR A 96 -17.34 4.14 9.93
N ASP A 97 -18.19 3.73 8.98
CA ASP A 97 -18.50 4.57 7.80
C ASP A 97 -19.55 5.65 8.16
N LEU A 98 -19.06 6.82 8.60
CA LEU A 98 -19.86 7.97 8.98
C LEU A 98 -20.88 8.41 7.91
N PHE A 99 -20.62 8.13 6.63
CA PHE A 99 -21.45 8.57 5.51
C PHE A 99 -22.48 7.51 5.05
N LYS A 100 -22.38 6.26 5.54
CA LYS A 100 -23.30 5.17 5.15
C LYS A 100 -24.27 4.71 6.24
N VAL A 101 -24.29 5.40 7.39
CA VAL A 101 -25.24 5.10 8.45
C VAL A 101 -26.62 5.69 8.17
N PRO A 102 -27.71 5.15 8.79
CA PRO A 102 -29.06 5.71 8.70
C PRO A 102 -29.13 7.17 9.13
N GLU A 103 -30.12 7.92 8.65
CA GLU A 103 -30.21 9.37 8.85
C GLU A 103 -30.29 9.76 10.32
N GLY A 104 -31.06 9.05 11.14
CA GLY A 104 -31.16 9.32 12.58
C GLY A 104 -29.82 9.16 13.28
N GLU A 105 -29.11 8.07 12.99
CA GLU A 105 -27.79 7.77 13.52
C GLU A 105 -26.76 8.83 13.07
N ARG A 106 -26.78 9.21 11.79
CA ARG A 106 -25.92 10.25 11.24
C ARG A 106 -26.17 11.61 11.89
N THR A 107 -27.41 11.95 12.17
CA THR A 107 -27.78 13.22 12.86
C THR A 107 -27.21 13.23 14.28
N ALA A 108 -27.35 12.12 15.01
CA ALA A 108 -26.81 11.99 16.36
C ALA A 108 -25.26 12.05 16.35
N MET A 109 -24.61 11.34 15.43
CA MET A 109 -23.15 11.41 15.23
C MET A 109 -22.71 12.84 14.92
N THR A 110 -23.40 13.55 14.01
CA THR A 110 -23.07 14.93 13.66
C THR A 110 -23.12 15.85 14.90
N LYS A 111 -24.11 15.66 15.78
CA LYS A 111 -24.21 16.42 17.02
C LYS A 111 -22.99 16.18 17.93
N ILE A 112 -22.61 14.92 18.15
CA ILE A 112 -21.43 14.57 18.95
C ILE A 112 -20.17 15.21 18.35
N LEU A 113 -19.94 15.09 17.02
CA LEU A 113 -18.74 15.63 16.37
C LEU A 113 -18.66 17.16 16.39
N SER A 114 -19.81 17.84 16.46
CA SER A 114 -19.88 19.31 16.53
C SER A 114 -19.57 19.88 17.91
N ASP A 115 -19.73 19.05 18.96
CA ASP A 115 -19.62 19.49 20.37
C ASP A 115 -18.78 18.49 21.18
N LEU A 116 -17.57 18.24 20.75
CA LEU A 116 -16.61 17.38 21.46
C LEU A 116 -16.01 18.12 22.65
N PRO A 117 -16.02 17.53 23.86
CA PRO A 117 -15.34 18.11 25.02
C PRO A 117 -13.83 18.31 24.77
N GLU A 118 -13.23 19.33 25.33
CA GLU A 118 -11.79 19.63 25.18
C GLU A 118 -10.90 18.52 25.71
N TYR A 119 -11.37 17.79 26.71
CA TYR A 119 -10.66 16.63 27.26
C TYR A 119 -10.73 15.38 26.38
N CYS A 120 -11.62 15.35 25.37
CA CYS A 120 -11.75 14.21 24.47
C CYS A 120 -10.90 14.39 23.20
N CYS A 121 -10.18 13.35 22.81
CA CYS A 121 -9.59 13.22 21.50
C CYS A 121 -10.21 12.00 20.81
N LEU A 122 -11.03 12.23 19.80
CA LEU A 122 -11.72 11.20 19.02
C LEU A 122 -11.03 11.01 17.67
N VAL A 123 -10.65 9.77 17.36
CA VAL A 123 -9.97 9.39 16.12
C VAL A 123 -10.77 8.31 15.41
N PHE A 124 -11.29 8.59 14.22
CA PHE A 124 -11.84 7.55 13.35
C PHE A 124 -10.73 7.02 12.46
N VAL A 125 -10.50 5.72 12.50
CA VAL A 125 -9.51 5.01 11.69
C VAL A 125 -10.24 4.23 10.61
N TYR A 126 -9.97 4.53 9.34
CA TYR A 126 -10.48 3.84 8.17
C TYR A 126 -9.38 2.92 7.63
N ASP A 127 -9.49 1.63 7.90
CA ASP A 127 -8.54 0.60 7.49
C ASP A 127 -9.10 -0.26 6.35
N THR A 128 -10.13 -1.03 6.63
CA THR A 128 -10.80 -1.90 5.64
C THR A 128 -11.93 -1.17 4.91
N VAL A 129 -12.55 -0.20 5.57
CA VAL A 129 -13.60 0.66 5.00
C VAL A 129 -12.96 1.90 4.36
N PRO A 130 -13.21 2.19 3.07
CA PRO A 130 -12.65 3.39 2.45
C PRO A 130 -13.34 4.66 2.95
N TYR A 131 -12.57 5.66 3.38
CA TYR A 131 -13.10 6.99 3.68
C TYR A 131 -13.52 7.70 2.39
N LYS A 132 -14.82 7.99 2.28
CA LYS A 132 -15.41 8.73 1.16
C LYS A 132 -16.36 9.78 1.70
N SER A 133 -15.92 11.03 1.74
CA SER A 133 -16.78 12.16 2.10
C SER A 133 -17.88 12.34 1.06
N ASP A 134 -19.11 12.54 1.51
CA ASP A 134 -20.26 12.85 0.66
C ASP A 134 -20.69 14.32 0.85
N ALA A 135 -20.43 15.13 -0.16
CA ALA A 135 -20.76 16.56 -0.16
C ALA A 135 -22.27 16.84 -0.01
N ARG A 136 -23.16 15.87 -0.27
CA ARG A 136 -24.60 15.98 -0.05
C ARG A 136 -24.96 16.01 1.44
N MET A 137 -24.12 15.41 2.29
CA MET A 137 -24.24 15.39 3.74
C MET A 137 -23.55 16.59 4.39
N ARG A 138 -23.99 17.80 4.01
CA ARG A 138 -23.32 19.08 4.33
C ARG A 138 -23.08 19.29 5.82
N LYS A 139 -24.03 18.91 6.69
CA LYS A 139 -23.89 19.11 8.15
C LYS A 139 -22.75 18.27 8.72
N LEU A 140 -22.73 16.98 8.38
CA LEU A 140 -21.67 16.07 8.84
C LEU A 140 -20.30 16.45 8.26
N ALA A 141 -20.23 16.69 6.95
CA ALA A 141 -18.99 17.10 6.30
C ALA A 141 -18.47 18.44 6.87
N GLY A 142 -19.37 19.38 7.15
CA GLY A 142 -19.06 20.67 7.78
C GLY A 142 -18.51 20.51 9.19
N ALA A 143 -19.14 19.67 10.03
CA ALA A 143 -18.66 19.40 11.39
C ALA A 143 -17.24 18.78 11.37
N ILE A 144 -16.99 17.82 10.47
CA ILE A 144 -15.65 17.21 10.32
C ILE A 144 -14.63 18.26 9.85
N GLN A 145 -15.00 19.13 8.90
CA GLN A 145 -14.09 20.14 8.37
C GLN A 145 -13.78 21.25 9.37
N GLU A 146 -14.75 21.66 10.19
CA GLU A 146 -14.61 22.73 11.17
C GLU A 146 -13.85 22.28 12.43
N LYS A 147 -14.19 21.11 12.96
CA LYS A 147 -13.68 20.60 14.25
C LYS A 147 -12.53 19.61 14.11
N GLY A 148 -12.37 19.00 12.94
CA GLY A 148 -11.46 17.87 12.74
C GLY A 148 -10.35 18.11 11.74
N GLN A 149 -9.40 17.18 11.74
CA GLN A 149 -8.36 17.07 10.72
C GLN A 149 -8.52 15.73 9.99
N VAL A 150 -8.71 15.78 8.66
CA VAL A 150 -8.73 14.58 7.82
C VAL A 150 -7.31 14.30 7.35
N VAL A 151 -6.64 13.33 7.97
CA VAL A 151 -5.23 13.02 7.74
C VAL A 151 -5.12 11.80 6.84
N GLN A 152 -4.56 11.99 5.65
CA GLN A 152 -4.32 10.92 4.70
C GLN A 152 -2.89 10.37 4.85
N PHE A 153 -2.79 9.09 5.20
CA PHE A 153 -1.54 8.33 5.23
C PHE A 153 -1.33 7.67 3.86
N ALA A 154 -0.84 8.45 2.93
CA ALA A 154 -0.54 7.96 1.59
C ALA A 154 0.78 7.18 1.56
N ARG A 155 0.91 6.25 0.60
CA ARG A 155 2.18 5.58 0.33
C ARG A 155 3.30 6.59 0.12
N GLN A 156 4.45 6.31 0.69
CA GLN A 156 5.60 7.20 0.66
C GLN A 156 6.25 7.26 -0.73
N GLN A 157 6.95 8.36 -1.01
CA GLN A 157 7.78 8.45 -2.22
C GLN A 157 9.01 7.56 -2.06
N GLN A 158 9.58 7.12 -3.19
CA GLN A 158 10.72 6.21 -3.17
C GLN A 158 11.92 6.77 -2.38
N GLY A 159 12.24 8.05 -2.55
CA GLY A 159 13.33 8.68 -1.80
C GLY A 159 13.11 8.61 -0.29
N ASP A 160 11.89 8.95 0.16
CA ASP A 160 11.53 8.88 1.59
C ASP A 160 11.60 7.45 2.14
N LEU A 161 11.19 6.44 1.32
CA LEU A 161 11.31 5.03 1.69
C LEU A 161 12.76 4.57 1.79
N VAL A 162 13.61 4.93 0.83
CA VAL A 162 15.05 4.59 0.85
C VAL A 162 15.70 5.16 2.11
N ASP A 163 15.45 6.42 2.42
CA ASP A 163 15.96 7.06 3.63
C ASP A 163 15.43 6.39 4.90
N TRP A 164 14.16 6.00 4.90
CA TRP A 164 13.56 5.29 6.03
C TRP A 164 14.15 3.89 6.20
N ILE A 165 14.31 3.11 5.12
CA ILE A 165 14.98 1.80 5.13
C ILE A 165 16.38 1.93 5.72
N GLY A 166 17.17 2.91 5.24
CA GLY A 166 18.50 3.17 5.75
C GLY A 166 18.52 3.48 7.26
N ARG A 167 17.55 4.27 7.75
CA ARG A 167 17.43 4.53 9.20
C ARG A 167 17.07 3.27 9.99
N ARG A 168 16.23 2.39 9.45
CA ARG A 168 15.83 1.14 10.12
C ARG A 168 16.98 0.15 10.19
N PHE A 169 17.76 -0.02 9.12
CA PHE A 169 18.96 -0.86 9.17
C PHE A 169 20.01 -0.30 10.13
N ARG A 170 20.21 1.02 10.18
CA ARG A 170 21.12 1.64 11.18
C ARG A 170 20.68 1.38 12.60
N ALA A 171 19.38 1.39 12.89
CA ALA A 171 18.86 1.04 14.22
C ALA A 171 19.12 -0.42 14.61
N LEU A 172 19.35 -1.32 13.63
CA LEU A 172 19.73 -2.71 13.83
C LEU A 172 21.27 -2.91 13.78
N GLY A 173 22.06 -1.84 13.69
CA GLY A 173 23.52 -1.90 13.58
C GLY A 173 24.05 -2.16 12.17
N HIS A 174 23.21 -2.08 11.15
CA HIS A 174 23.57 -2.35 9.77
C HIS A 174 23.50 -1.09 8.88
N GLU A 175 24.11 -1.17 7.70
CA GLU A 175 24.05 -0.17 6.65
C GLU A 175 23.54 -0.82 5.36
N ILE A 176 22.86 -0.06 4.52
CA ILE A 176 22.39 -0.52 3.20
C ILE A 176 22.62 0.59 2.17
N ASP A 177 23.02 0.21 0.97
CA ASP A 177 23.20 1.17 -0.13
C ASP A 177 21.84 1.55 -0.74
N THR A 178 21.80 2.73 -1.36
CA THR A 178 20.61 3.21 -2.08
C THR A 178 20.10 2.21 -3.13
N ALA A 179 21.02 1.60 -3.89
CA ALA A 179 20.67 0.63 -4.93
C ALA A 179 20.03 -0.65 -4.35
N ASP A 180 20.55 -1.15 -3.23
CA ASP A 180 20.00 -2.33 -2.56
C ASP A 180 18.71 -2.02 -1.81
N ALA A 181 18.56 -0.81 -1.26
CA ALA A 181 17.28 -0.36 -0.71
C ALA A 181 16.19 -0.23 -1.80
N GLN A 182 16.53 0.26 -2.99
CA GLN A 182 15.61 0.30 -4.14
C GLN A 182 15.25 -1.11 -4.62
N TYR A 183 16.21 -2.02 -4.60
CA TYR A 183 15.98 -3.42 -4.92
C TYR A 183 15.04 -4.07 -3.90
N LEU A 184 15.23 -3.82 -2.61
CA LEU A 184 14.34 -4.32 -1.56
C LEU A 184 12.90 -3.83 -1.76
N ILE A 185 12.72 -2.55 -2.10
CA ILE A 185 11.39 -2.00 -2.43
C ILE A 185 10.78 -2.69 -3.65
N PHE A 186 11.58 -2.94 -4.70
CA PHE A 186 11.11 -3.66 -5.87
C PHE A 186 10.69 -5.10 -5.55
N LEU A 187 11.48 -5.77 -4.72
CA LEU A 187 11.27 -7.18 -4.36
C LEU A 187 10.07 -7.38 -3.42
N CYS A 188 9.95 -6.53 -2.39
CA CYS A 188 8.98 -6.73 -1.29
C CYS A 188 7.80 -5.76 -1.33
N GLY A 189 7.75 -4.87 -2.33
CA GLY A 189 6.72 -3.83 -2.44
C GLY A 189 7.07 -2.57 -1.64
N ASP A 190 6.20 -1.56 -1.78
CA ASP A 190 6.43 -0.21 -1.26
C ASP A 190 5.62 0.14 -0.01
N LEU A 191 4.94 -0.83 0.59
CA LEU A 191 4.23 -0.65 1.87
C LEU A 191 5.18 -0.87 3.05
N MET A 192 5.21 0.09 3.97
CA MET A 192 6.15 0.09 5.10
C MET A 192 5.93 -1.09 6.06
N ASN A 193 4.69 -1.58 6.23
CA ASN A 193 4.40 -2.78 7.04
C ASN A 193 5.11 -4.04 6.51
N GLY A 194 5.10 -4.24 5.19
CA GLY A 194 5.87 -5.34 4.56
C GLY A 194 7.37 -5.13 4.75
N LEU A 195 7.83 -3.93 4.41
CA LEU A 195 9.26 -3.59 4.46
C LEU A 195 9.85 -3.71 5.87
N ILE A 196 9.14 -3.31 6.95
CA ILE A 196 9.69 -3.40 8.31
C ILE A 196 9.90 -4.85 8.73
N SER A 197 9.00 -5.75 8.32
CA SER A 197 9.13 -7.20 8.57
C SER A 197 10.36 -7.77 7.84
N GLU A 198 10.54 -7.43 6.57
CA GLU A 198 11.69 -7.88 5.77
C GLU A 198 13.00 -7.31 6.30
N ILE A 199 13.05 -6.02 6.67
CA ILE A 199 14.22 -5.39 7.29
C ILE A 199 14.63 -6.11 8.57
N GLY A 200 13.65 -6.47 9.42
CA GLY A 200 13.93 -7.22 10.66
C GLY A 200 14.56 -8.58 10.38
N LYS A 201 14.03 -9.35 9.42
CA LYS A 201 14.57 -10.67 9.02
C LYS A 201 15.97 -10.55 8.42
N ILE A 202 16.15 -9.62 7.47
CA ILE A 202 17.43 -9.40 6.81
C ILE A 202 18.49 -8.93 7.81
N GLY A 203 18.14 -7.99 8.70
CA GLY A 203 19.06 -7.52 9.74
C GLY A 203 19.47 -8.61 10.72
N ALA A 204 18.58 -9.55 11.06
CA ALA A 204 18.91 -10.70 11.88
C ALA A 204 19.80 -11.74 11.16
N PHE A 205 19.69 -11.84 9.84
CA PHE A 205 20.45 -12.78 9.01
C PHE A 205 21.83 -12.24 8.63
N ALA A 206 21.96 -10.95 8.33
CA ALA A 206 23.16 -10.34 7.82
C ALA A 206 24.31 -10.41 8.88
N LYS A 207 25.41 -11.04 8.50
CA LYS A 207 26.59 -11.19 9.36
C LYS A 207 27.51 -9.98 9.36
N ASN A 208 27.46 -9.21 8.28
CA ASN A 208 28.29 -8.03 8.06
C ASN A 208 27.53 -6.76 8.42
N ARG A 209 28.27 -5.70 8.72
CA ARG A 209 27.67 -4.38 8.96
C ARG A 209 26.91 -3.87 7.72
N ARG A 210 27.39 -4.15 6.51
CA ARG A 210 26.75 -3.76 5.27
C ARG A 210 25.87 -4.89 4.74
N VAL A 211 24.60 -4.63 4.64
CA VAL A 211 23.62 -5.51 3.97
C VAL A 211 23.86 -5.48 2.46
N THR A 212 23.94 -6.64 1.86
CA THR A 212 24.15 -6.84 0.43
C THR A 212 22.90 -7.40 -0.25
N ARG A 213 22.88 -7.36 -1.59
CA ARG A 213 21.83 -8.01 -2.38
C ARG A 213 21.71 -9.51 -2.06
N GLN A 214 22.82 -10.19 -1.81
CA GLN A 214 22.82 -11.61 -1.45
C GLN A 214 22.09 -11.87 -0.12
N ASP A 215 22.26 -10.99 0.86
CA ASP A 215 21.53 -11.09 2.13
C ASP A 215 20.02 -10.88 1.92
N ILE A 216 19.65 -9.95 1.04
CA ILE A 216 18.26 -9.71 0.67
C ILE A 216 17.67 -10.94 -0.03
N ASP A 217 18.32 -11.46 -1.05
CA ASP A 217 17.84 -12.60 -1.84
C ASP A 217 17.71 -13.88 -1.01
N ALA A 218 18.55 -14.05 0.03
CA ALA A 218 18.53 -15.21 0.90
C ALA A 218 17.32 -15.26 1.85
N VAL A 219 16.73 -14.10 2.19
CA VAL A 219 15.76 -14.00 3.30
C VAL A 219 14.45 -13.35 2.90
N ALA A 220 14.49 -12.38 1.99
CA ALA A 220 13.31 -11.59 1.64
C ALA A 220 12.29 -12.42 0.85
N ILE A 221 11.01 -12.23 1.17
CA ILE A 221 9.91 -12.87 0.45
C ILE A 221 9.42 -11.92 -0.65
N PRO A 222 9.62 -12.27 -1.93
CA PRO A 222 9.17 -11.44 -3.05
C PRO A 222 7.65 -11.34 -3.12
N VAL A 223 7.14 -10.14 -3.46
CA VAL A 223 5.74 -9.96 -3.83
C VAL A 223 5.45 -10.57 -5.21
N ILE A 224 4.18 -10.86 -5.50
CA ILE A 224 3.76 -11.48 -6.76
C ILE A 224 4.24 -10.71 -8.01
N ASP A 225 4.22 -9.38 -7.97
CA ASP A 225 4.74 -8.54 -9.08
C ASP A 225 6.22 -8.79 -9.35
N ALA A 226 7.05 -8.96 -8.30
CA ALA A 226 8.48 -9.25 -8.44
C ALA A 226 8.71 -10.66 -9.00
N LYS A 227 7.96 -11.66 -8.53
CA LYS A 227 8.03 -13.05 -9.04
C LYS A 227 7.59 -13.14 -10.50
N VAL A 228 6.51 -12.47 -10.88
CA VAL A 228 6.06 -12.40 -12.28
C VAL A 228 7.12 -11.71 -13.15
N PHE A 229 7.76 -10.67 -12.64
CA PHE A 229 8.86 -10.02 -13.35
C PHE A 229 10.04 -10.96 -13.57
N GLU A 230 10.46 -11.71 -12.54
CA GLU A 230 11.52 -12.71 -12.62
C GLU A 230 11.17 -13.80 -13.65
N MET A 231 9.97 -14.34 -13.57
CA MET A 231 9.46 -15.38 -14.47
C MET A 231 9.47 -14.93 -15.94
N THR A 232 9.00 -13.71 -16.22
CA THR A 232 8.96 -13.17 -17.58
C THR A 232 10.35 -12.76 -18.10
N ASP A 233 11.25 -12.32 -17.23
CA ASP A 233 12.65 -12.07 -17.60
C ASP A 233 13.38 -13.39 -17.95
N ALA A 234 13.13 -14.45 -17.20
CA ALA A 234 13.65 -15.79 -17.49
C ALA A 234 13.13 -16.31 -18.84
N LEU A 235 11.83 -16.14 -19.15
CA LEU A 235 11.28 -16.43 -20.48
C LEU A 235 12.01 -15.67 -21.59
N GLY A 236 12.23 -14.37 -21.40
CA GLY A 236 12.94 -13.53 -22.36
C GLY A 236 14.40 -13.93 -22.58
N ARG A 237 15.03 -14.53 -21.58
CA ARG A 237 16.39 -15.08 -21.63
C ARG A 237 16.45 -16.53 -22.09
N ARG A 238 15.30 -17.16 -22.40
CA ARG A 238 15.16 -18.59 -22.73
C ARG A 238 15.61 -19.54 -21.60
N GLN A 239 15.50 -19.07 -20.36
CA GLN A 239 15.79 -19.88 -19.16
C GLN A 239 14.49 -20.54 -18.68
N MET A 240 14.03 -21.55 -19.44
CA MET A 240 12.70 -22.14 -19.24
C MET A 240 12.55 -22.80 -17.87
N ASP A 241 13.58 -23.53 -17.43
CA ASP A 241 13.56 -24.20 -16.11
C ASP A 241 13.34 -23.19 -14.98
N GLN A 242 14.01 -22.04 -15.05
CA GLN A 242 13.83 -20.98 -14.07
C GLN A 242 12.42 -20.35 -14.14
N ALA A 243 11.90 -20.12 -15.34
CA ALA A 243 10.57 -19.55 -15.51
C ALA A 243 9.48 -20.46 -14.92
N PHE A 244 9.56 -21.79 -15.19
CA PHE A 244 8.61 -22.75 -14.65
C PHE A 244 8.81 -23.01 -13.16
N ALA A 245 10.05 -23.00 -12.65
CA ALA A 245 10.32 -23.07 -11.22
C ALA A 245 9.67 -21.90 -10.47
N THR A 246 9.80 -20.68 -11.02
CA THR A 246 9.16 -19.49 -10.43
C THR A 246 7.63 -19.57 -10.42
N LEU A 247 7.01 -20.14 -11.48
CA LEU A 247 5.57 -20.41 -11.49
C LEU A 247 5.18 -21.44 -10.42
N GLY A 248 5.97 -22.51 -10.28
CA GLY A 248 5.80 -23.52 -9.23
C GLY A 248 5.87 -22.92 -7.82
N ASP A 249 6.82 -22.01 -7.57
CA ASP A 249 6.91 -21.26 -6.30
C ASP A 249 5.63 -20.49 -6.00
N LEU A 250 5.06 -19.81 -7.01
CA LEU A 250 3.80 -19.06 -6.85
C LEU A 250 2.63 -19.98 -6.46
N PHE A 251 2.57 -21.20 -7.04
CA PHE A 251 1.58 -22.20 -6.65
C PHE A 251 1.80 -22.73 -5.24
N GLN A 252 3.05 -23.01 -4.84
CA GLN A 252 3.38 -23.43 -3.47
C GLN A 252 3.03 -22.38 -2.44
N LEU A 253 3.20 -21.08 -2.77
CA LEU A 253 2.80 -19.95 -1.95
C LEU A 253 1.28 -19.73 -1.95
N ARG A 254 0.50 -20.63 -2.57
CA ARG A 254 -0.97 -20.55 -2.68
C ARG A 254 -1.48 -19.24 -3.24
N GLN A 255 -0.72 -18.67 -4.20
CA GLN A 255 -1.22 -17.51 -4.91
C GLN A 255 -2.38 -17.92 -5.83
N GLU A 256 -3.47 -17.17 -5.76
CA GLU A 256 -4.64 -17.43 -6.59
C GLU A 256 -4.29 -17.30 -8.09
N PRO A 257 -4.57 -18.32 -8.93
CA PRO A 257 -4.19 -18.32 -10.35
C PRO A 257 -4.70 -17.10 -11.12
N ILE A 258 -5.90 -16.62 -10.79
CA ILE A 258 -6.47 -15.42 -11.40
C ILE A 258 -5.66 -14.16 -11.08
N MET A 259 -5.07 -14.09 -9.89
CA MET A 259 -4.18 -12.98 -9.48
C MET A 259 -2.85 -13.04 -10.21
N ILE A 260 -2.27 -14.24 -10.36
CA ILE A 260 -1.05 -14.45 -11.16
C ILE A 260 -1.30 -13.96 -12.59
N LEU A 261 -2.40 -14.40 -13.21
CA LEU A 261 -2.76 -14.00 -14.56
C LEU A 261 -3.00 -12.48 -14.70
N ALA A 262 -3.66 -11.87 -13.71
CA ALA A 262 -3.90 -10.41 -13.72
C ALA A 262 -2.58 -9.63 -13.69
N VAL A 263 -1.60 -10.06 -12.86
CA VAL A 263 -0.27 -9.45 -12.78
C VAL A 263 0.52 -9.70 -14.07
N LEU A 264 0.48 -10.92 -14.64
CA LEU A 264 1.06 -11.22 -15.95
C LEU A 264 0.50 -10.31 -17.05
N GLY A 265 -0.81 -10.18 -17.14
CA GLY A 265 -1.47 -9.33 -18.14
C GLY A 265 -1.09 -7.85 -17.97
N LYS A 266 -0.99 -7.36 -16.73
CA LYS A 266 -0.46 -6.01 -16.44
C LYS A 266 1.00 -5.89 -16.90
N HIS A 267 1.84 -6.87 -16.57
CA HIS A 267 3.25 -6.87 -16.93
C HIS A 267 3.46 -6.84 -18.45
N PHE A 268 2.75 -7.68 -19.20
CA PHE A 268 2.87 -7.67 -20.67
C PHE A 268 2.36 -6.39 -21.32
N ARG A 269 1.33 -5.73 -20.77
CA ARG A 269 0.93 -4.38 -21.22
C ARG A 269 2.04 -3.36 -20.96
N GLN A 270 2.70 -3.42 -19.83
CA GLN A 270 3.84 -2.56 -19.50
C GLN A 270 5.02 -2.83 -20.42
N LEU A 271 5.33 -4.10 -20.71
CA LEU A 271 6.39 -4.51 -21.60
C LEU A 271 6.13 -4.07 -23.05
N TYR A 272 4.89 -4.23 -23.55
CA TYR A 272 4.47 -3.71 -24.84
C TYR A 272 4.66 -2.19 -24.94
N THR A 273 4.21 -1.47 -23.90
CA THR A 273 4.38 -0.02 -23.83
C THR A 273 5.86 0.39 -23.82
N ALA A 274 6.70 -0.37 -23.07
CA ALA A 274 8.14 -0.14 -23.04
C ALA A 274 8.78 -0.38 -24.43
N ARG A 275 8.32 -1.39 -25.17
CA ARG A 275 8.79 -1.66 -26.53
C ARG A 275 8.42 -0.51 -27.49
N VAL A 276 7.18 -0.03 -27.44
CA VAL A 276 6.75 1.17 -28.22
C VAL A 276 7.56 2.40 -27.82
N ALA A 277 7.81 2.58 -26.51
CA ALA A 277 8.62 3.70 -26.01
C ALA A 277 10.05 3.67 -26.56
N LEU A 278 10.67 2.48 -26.65
CA LEU A 278 12.02 2.33 -27.26
C LEU A 278 12.02 2.76 -28.74
N GLU A 279 11.01 2.38 -29.52
CA GLU A 279 10.90 2.77 -30.93
C GLU A 279 10.68 4.29 -31.08
N ALA A 280 9.90 4.87 -30.16
CA ALA A 280 9.66 6.30 -30.07
C ALA A 280 10.78 7.07 -29.35
N ARG A 281 11.90 6.44 -29.01
CA ARG A 281 13.06 7.02 -28.30
C ARG A 281 12.67 7.71 -26.97
N GLN A 282 11.65 7.19 -26.29
CA GLN A 282 11.25 7.68 -24.98
C GLN A 282 12.13 7.10 -23.87
N SER A 283 12.23 7.82 -22.73
CA SER A 283 12.99 7.40 -21.56
C SER A 283 12.18 6.50 -20.61
N SER A 284 12.88 5.78 -19.74
CA SER A 284 12.25 5.06 -18.61
C SER A 284 11.46 5.99 -17.68
N ARG A 285 11.86 7.25 -17.55
CA ARG A 285 11.10 8.26 -16.81
C ARG A 285 9.73 8.52 -17.41
N TRP A 286 9.64 8.62 -18.74
CA TRP A 286 8.37 8.73 -19.45
C TRP A 286 7.46 7.52 -19.17
N LEU A 287 8.04 6.31 -19.23
CA LEU A 287 7.33 5.06 -18.93
C LEU A 287 6.83 5.04 -17.47
N MET A 288 7.69 5.46 -16.53
CA MET A 288 7.34 5.60 -15.12
C MET A 288 6.14 6.54 -14.93
N GLU A 289 6.15 7.72 -15.55
CA GLU A 289 5.08 8.71 -15.46
C GLU A 289 3.77 8.20 -16.06
N LEU A 290 3.84 7.55 -17.24
CA LEU A 290 2.68 6.99 -17.93
C LEU A 290 1.95 5.92 -17.10
N TRP A 291 2.70 5.02 -16.48
CA TRP A 291 2.17 3.93 -15.67
C TRP A 291 1.98 4.28 -14.19
N GLY A 292 2.30 5.52 -13.80
CA GLY A 292 2.22 5.97 -12.42
C GLY A 292 3.13 5.19 -11.47
N MET A 293 4.27 4.69 -11.99
CA MET A 293 5.27 4.02 -11.16
C MET A 293 5.93 5.02 -10.22
N ARG A 294 6.32 4.58 -9.05
CA ARG A 294 6.91 5.47 -8.02
C ARG A 294 8.41 5.68 -8.18
N SER A 295 9.05 4.84 -9.02
CA SER A 295 10.47 4.92 -9.30
C SER A 295 10.81 4.54 -10.73
N THR A 296 11.99 4.92 -11.19
CA THR A 296 12.50 4.50 -12.50
C THR A 296 13.00 3.06 -12.50
N TYR A 297 13.33 2.47 -11.35
CA TYR A 297 13.92 1.14 -11.27
C TYR A 297 13.12 0.04 -12.00
N PRO A 298 11.80 -0.16 -11.75
CA PRO A 298 11.02 -1.12 -12.53
C PRO A 298 10.86 -0.69 -13.99
N ALA A 299 10.81 0.60 -14.30
CA ALA A 299 10.73 1.08 -15.67
C ALA A 299 12.03 0.81 -16.45
N ASP A 300 13.22 0.99 -15.83
CA ASP A 300 14.52 0.66 -16.41
C ASP A 300 14.59 -0.85 -16.73
N LYS A 301 14.15 -1.68 -15.79
CA LYS A 301 14.07 -3.14 -15.97
C LYS A 301 13.15 -3.53 -17.14
N LEU A 302 11.99 -2.89 -17.27
CA LEU A 302 11.05 -3.11 -18.38
C LEU A 302 11.65 -2.68 -19.72
N MET A 303 12.36 -1.55 -19.77
CA MET A 303 13.04 -1.08 -20.98
C MET A 303 14.13 -2.06 -21.41
N ASP A 304 14.92 -2.59 -20.46
CA ASP A 304 15.95 -3.59 -20.75
C ASP A 304 15.34 -4.90 -21.25
N MET A 305 14.24 -5.35 -20.67
CA MET A 305 13.52 -6.54 -21.14
C MET A 305 12.92 -6.31 -22.53
N ALA A 306 12.34 -5.14 -22.77
CA ALA A 306 11.71 -4.79 -24.03
C ALA A 306 12.67 -4.78 -25.23
N ARG A 307 13.99 -4.59 -25.00
CA ARG A 307 15.01 -4.72 -26.06
C ARG A 307 15.13 -6.13 -26.60
N ARG A 308 14.74 -7.15 -25.83
CA ARG A 308 14.83 -8.57 -26.18
C ARG A 308 13.56 -9.13 -26.85
N HIS A 309 12.48 -8.35 -26.87
CA HIS A 309 11.19 -8.79 -27.40
C HIS A 309 10.70 -7.88 -28.54
N GLY A 310 10.20 -8.51 -29.61
CA GLY A 310 9.51 -7.77 -30.68
C GLY A 310 8.09 -7.34 -30.29
N LEU A 311 7.57 -6.33 -30.99
CA LEU A 311 6.19 -5.83 -30.78
C LEU A 311 5.14 -6.95 -30.92
N ASP A 312 5.29 -7.80 -31.93
CA ASP A 312 4.33 -8.87 -32.22
C ASP A 312 4.31 -9.94 -31.12
N TRP A 313 5.47 -10.24 -30.54
CA TRP A 313 5.53 -11.14 -29.40
C TRP A 313 4.80 -10.53 -28.20
N CYS A 314 5.07 -9.26 -27.86
CA CYS A 314 4.38 -8.57 -26.76
C CYS A 314 2.86 -8.51 -26.98
N ARG A 315 2.42 -8.26 -28.22
CA ARG A 315 0.99 -8.26 -28.58
C ARG A 315 0.37 -9.63 -28.43
N THR A 316 1.07 -10.67 -28.87
CA THR A 316 0.63 -12.05 -28.73
C THR A 316 0.54 -12.45 -27.27
N ALA A 317 1.52 -12.10 -26.44
CA ALA A 317 1.48 -12.37 -24.99
C ALA A 317 0.25 -11.74 -24.32
N MET A 318 -0.06 -10.47 -24.64
CA MET A 318 -1.26 -9.82 -24.10
C MET A 318 -2.55 -10.52 -24.53
N ARG A 319 -2.65 -10.94 -25.81
CA ARG A 319 -3.81 -11.64 -26.33
C ARG A 319 -3.97 -13.00 -25.64
N ARG A 320 -2.91 -13.76 -25.48
CA ARG A 320 -2.93 -15.07 -24.80
C ARG A 320 -3.34 -14.94 -23.33
N CYS A 321 -2.89 -13.90 -22.63
CA CYS A 321 -3.38 -13.62 -21.27
C CYS A 321 -4.89 -13.37 -21.24
N ALA A 322 -5.44 -12.64 -22.22
CA ALA A 322 -6.88 -12.38 -22.30
C ALA A 322 -7.69 -13.63 -22.64
N GLU A 323 -7.18 -14.49 -23.53
CA GLU A 323 -7.78 -15.79 -23.89
C GLU A 323 -7.80 -16.72 -22.67
N THR A 324 -6.69 -16.77 -21.89
CA THR A 324 -6.59 -17.55 -20.66
C THR A 324 -7.54 -17.03 -19.58
N ASP A 325 -7.68 -15.72 -19.42
CA ASP A 325 -8.65 -15.12 -18.47
C ASP A 325 -10.09 -15.50 -18.82
N LEU A 326 -10.42 -15.49 -20.11
CA LEU A 326 -11.72 -15.95 -20.57
C LEU A 326 -11.92 -17.46 -20.30
N ALA A 327 -10.92 -18.29 -20.57
CA ALA A 327 -10.98 -19.72 -20.31
C ALA A 327 -11.19 -20.03 -18.83
N MET A 328 -10.46 -19.36 -17.93
CA MET A 328 -10.62 -19.52 -16.48
C MET A 328 -12.03 -19.19 -15.98
N LYS A 329 -12.74 -18.30 -16.68
CA LYS A 329 -14.07 -17.83 -16.29
C LYS A 329 -15.21 -18.58 -16.95
N SER A 330 -14.99 -19.20 -18.11
CA SER A 330 -16.07 -19.73 -18.97
C SER A 330 -16.00 -21.24 -19.19
N VAL A 331 -14.83 -21.88 -19.01
CA VAL A 331 -14.67 -23.32 -19.25
C VAL A 331 -14.92 -24.10 -17.96
N ALA A 332 -16.07 -24.79 -17.89
CA ALA A 332 -16.41 -25.62 -16.75
C ALA A 332 -15.41 -26.79 -16.58
N GLY A 333 -14.84 -26.94 -15.38
CA GLY A 333 -13.93 -28.04 -15.05
C GLY A 333 -12.47 -27.84 -15.48
N ALA A 334 -12.10 -26.70 -16.09
CA ALA A 334 -10.71 -26.41 -16.38
C ALA A 334 -9.97 -26.06 -15.07
N ASP A 335 -8.80 -26.70 -14.84
CA ASP A 335 -7.92 -26.29 -13.73
C ASP A 335 -7.22 -24.98 -14.06
N PRO A 336 -7.39 -23.93 -13.27
CA PRO A 336 -6.75 -22.64 -13.51
C PRO A 336 -5.21 -22.71 -13.49
N ASN A 337 -4.59 -23.64 -12.74
CA ASN A 337 -3.15 -23.84 -12.73
C ASN A 337 -2.67 -24.43 -14.05
N ASP A 338 -3.38 -25.42 -14.61
CA ASP A 338 -3.07 -26.01 -15.90
C ASP A 338 -3.18 -24.98 -17.03
N LEU A 339 -4.17 -24.09 -16.95
CA LEU A 339 -4.29 -22.98 -17.91
C LEU A 339 -3.11 -22.02 -17.85
N LEU A 340 -2.58 -21.72 -16.65
CA LEU A 340 -1.36 -20.90 -16.51
C LEU A 340 -0.11 -21.62 -17.05
N VAL A 341 0.04 -22.92 -16.79
CA VAL A 341 1.14 -23.72 -17.34
C VAL A 341 1.06 -23.73 -18.86
N SER A 342 -0.13 -23.94 -19.44
CA SER A 342 -0.35 -23.90 -20.90
C SER A 342 0.00 -22.52 -21.49
N LEU A 343 -0.43 -21.43 -20.85
CA LEU A 343 -0.06 -20.07 -21.24
C LEU A 343 1.47 -19.90 -21.28
N MET A 344 2.17 -20.36 -20.24
CA MET A 344 3.64 -20.24 -20.16
C MET A 344 4.33 -21.03 -21.27
N LEU A 345 3.83 -22.24 -21.60
CA LEU A 345 4.35 -23.07 -22.70
C LEU A 345 4.15 -22.38 -24.06
N GLU A 346 2.98 -21.78 -24.30
CA GLU A 346 2.71 -21.02 -25.52
C GLU A 346 3.60 -19.79 -25.67
N LEU A 347 3.82 -19.05 -24.58
CA LEU A 347 4.72 -17.90 -24.57
C LEU A 347 6.18 -18.30 -24.82
N ALA A 348 6.60 -19.44 -24.27
CA ALA A 348 7.91 -20.01 -24.50
C ALA A 348 8.11 -20.45 -25.97
N ALA A 349 7.09 -21.06 -26.58
CA ALA A 349 7.12 -21.53 -27.97
C ALA A 349 7.08 -20.35 -28.98
N GLY A 350 6.31 -19.28 -28.66
CA GLY A 350 6.17 -18.09 -29.51
C GLY A 350 7.41 -17.21 -29.63
N GLY A 351 8.42 -17.42 -28.79
CA GLY A 351 9.73 -16.75 -28.89
C GLY A 351 10.61 -17.19 -30.08
N ARG A 352 10.08 -17.93 -31.02
CA ARG A 352 10.82 -18.42 -32.21
C ARG A 352 10.79 -17.50 -33.43
N ALA A 353 10.15 -16.34 -33.34
CA ALA A 353 10.06 -15.41 -34.47
C ALA A 353 10.89 -14.14 -34.20
N CYS A 354 12.18 -14.23 -34.49
CA CYS A 354 13.05 -13.15 -34.99
C CYS A 354 14.27 -13.78 -35.63
#